data_32ad6808a29be0d658a8453101f79c3f
#
_entry.id   32ad6808a29be0d658a8453101f79c3f
#
_cell.length_a   1.000
_cell.length_b   1.000
_cell.length_c   1.000
_cell.angle_alpha   90.00
_cell.angle_beta   90.00
_cell.angle_gamma   90.00
#
_symmetry.space_group_name_H-M   'P 1'
#
loop_
_entity.id
_entity.type
_entity.pdbx_description
1 polymer ?
#
loop_
_entity_poly.entity_id
_entity_poly.type
_entity_poly.pdbx_seq_one_letter_code
_entity_poly.pdbx_strand_id
1 'polypeptide(L)'
;AKLLGITFLLTIMLVVSSYLISLWFNVKLAWDMPATRADIVRHIDFTFNNGIVYPLAVSAFAIAIKMSKNFYLQQKQNTVLSLQKINAGVQMLKSQVHARFLFHSLKTIHDDLLSGGRKSPEMLLRLSELLSYILYESDKMMPLEKELFLLINYIDLEKISWGDQLIINNTKCLDTEGQMIEPLLLLPLAEYIFDNIDKQRLDQVFLHLDMQMKKKIFHFQIRVSGLSAKPSGGFEIDVHLLQVQKRLHAQYAGKHQLAITNAHDGVSVTLLLETGSSFHLH
;
A
#
# COMPACT_ATOMS: atom_id res chain seq x y z
N ALA A 1 -16.53 -16.70 18.75
CA ALA A 1 -17.18 -17.99 19.00
C ALA A 1 -17.20 -18.36 20.48
N LYS A 2 -16.05 -18.42 21.18
CA LYS A 2 -15.98 -18.84 22.61
C LYS A 2 -16.82 -17.96 23.56
N LEU A 3 -16.81 -16.62 23.36
CA LEU A 3 -17.58 -15.70 24.21
C LEU A 3 -19.10 -15.82 23.98
N LEU A 4 -19.53 -16.10 22.77
CA LEU A 4 -20.92 -16.37 22.43
C LEU A 4 -21.42 -17.68 23.07
N GLY A 5 -20.58 -18.73 23.08
CA GLY A 5 -20.91 -19.98 23.74
C GLY A 5 -21.08 -19.81 25.26
N ILE A 6 -20.19 -19.04 25.92
CA ILE A 6 -20.27 -18.80 27.37
C ILE A 6 -21.55 -17.99 27.71
N THR A 7 -21.89 -16.97 26.93
CA THR A 7 -23.12 -16.19 27.19
C THR A 7 -24.37 -17.00 26.94
N PHE A 8 -24.40 -17.89 25.95
CA PHE A 8 -25.53 -18.80 25.69
C PHE A 8 -25.71 -19.79 26.84
N LEU A 9 -24.61 -20.34 27.36
CA LEU A 9 -24.62 -21.27 28.47
C LEU A 9 -25.10 -20.60 29.77
N LEU A 10 -24.68 -19.36 30.04
CA LEU A 10 -25.15 -18.56 31.17
C LEU A 10 -26.65 -18.22 31.08
N THR A 11 -27.17 -17.90 29.89
CA THR A 11 -28.59 -17.61 29.70
C THR A 11 -29.44 -18.85 29.92
N ILE A 12 -29.00 -20.01 29.42
CA ILE A 12 -29.70 -21.30 29.70
C ILE A 12 -29.71 -21.58 31.21
N MET A 13 -28.61 -21.41 31.89
CA MET A 13 -28.49 -21.63 33.33
C MET A 13 -29.44 -20.72 34.13
N LEU A 14 -29.56 -19.45 33.76
CA LEU A 14 -30.46 -18.48 34.35
C LEU A 14 -31.95 -18.88 34.13
N VAL A 15 -32.32 -19.29 32.92
CA VAL A 15 -33.70 -19.76 32.61
C VAL A 15 -34.05 -20.99 33.41
N VAL A 16 -33.13 -21.98 33.46
CA VAL A 16 -33.34 -23.23 34.23
C VAL A 16 -33.46 -22.93 35.70
N SER A 17 -32.60 -22.11 36.30
CA SER A 17 -32.69 -21.74 37.70
C SER A 17 -33.95 -20.98 38.07
N SER A 18 -34.40 -20.06 37.23
CA SER A 18 -35.65 -19.32 37.40
C SER A 18 -36.86 -20.25 37.34
N TYR A 19 -36.87 -21.21 36.40
CA TYR A 19 -37.94 -22.21 36.29
C TYR A 19 -37.99 -23.11 37.58
N LEU A 20 -36.85 -23.61 38.04
CA LEU A 20 -36.77 -24.44 39.25
C LEU A 20 -37.23 -23.67 40.48
N ILE A 21 -36.85 -22.42 40.65
CA ILE A 21 -37.31 -21.57 41.77
C ILE A 21 -38.80 -21.35 41.72
N SER A 22 -39.34 -21.06 40.53
CA SER A 22 -40.77 -20.88 40.34
C SER A 22 -41.56 -22.17 40.65
N LEU A 23 -41.02 -23.31 40.23
CA LEU A 23 -41.63 -24.61 40.46
C LEU A 23 -41.61 -24.96 41.98
N TRP A 24 -40.51 -24.72 42.67
CA TRP A 24 -40.38 -24.91 44.12
C TRP A 24 -41.38 -24.04 44.91
N PHE A 25 -41.51 -22.77 44.51
CA PHE A 25 -42.43 -21.84 45.14
C PHE A 25 -43.90 -22.28 44.96
N ASN A 26 -44.27 -22.70 43.74
CA ASN A 26 -45.64 -23.21 43.48
C ASN A 26 -45.97 -24.51 44.21
N VAL A 27 -44.99 -25.44 44.28
CA VAL A 27 -45.18 -26.69 45.04
C VAL A 27 -45.43 -26.38 46.53
N LYS A 28 -44.65 -25.45 47.11
CA LYS A 28 -44.80 -25.05 48.51
C LYS A 28 -46.15 -24.38 48.77
N LEU A 29 -46.62 -23.52 47.87
CA LEU A 29 -47.93 -22.83 47.97
C LEU A 29 -49.10 -23.82 47.83
N ALA A 30 -48.97 -24.85 46.99
CA ALA A 30 -50.01 -25.88 46.78
C ALA A 30 -50.17 -26.80 47.97
N TRP A 31 -49.19 -26.92 48.84
CA TRP A 31 -49.32 -27.72 50.07
C TRP A 31 -50.13 -27.03 51.18
N ASP A 32 -50.23 -25.70 51.11
CA ASP A 32 -50.86 -24.89 52.16
C ASP A 32 -52.32 -24.51 51.88
N MET A 33 -52.89 -24.84 50.65
CA MET A 33 -54.24 -24.42 50.24
C MET A 33 -55.05 -25.54 49.59
N PRO A 34 -56.38 -25.63 49.84
CA PRO A 34 -57.26 -26.53 49.12
C PRO A 34 -57.47 -26.03 47.70
N ALA A 35 -56.94 -26.74 46.71
CA ALA A 35 -56.92 -26.31 45.32
C ALA A 35 -58.23 -26.45 44.61
N THR A 36 -58.87 -25.35 44.19
CA THR A 36 -59.95 -25.31 43.17
C THR A 36 -59.31 -25.41 41.78
N ARG A 37 -60.12 -25.83 40.76
CA ARG A 37 -59.64 -25.86 39.36
C ARG A 37 -59.05 -24.51 38.87
N ALA A 38 -59.64 -23.41 39.32
CA ALA A 38 -59.23 -22.08 38.98
C ALA A 38 -57.87 -21.74 39.56
N ASP A 39 -57.51 -22.23 40.72
CA ASP A 39 -56.23 -22.03 41.38
C ASP A 39 -55.11 -22.79 40.67
N ILE A 40 -55.40 -24.01 40.20
CA ILE A 40 -54.45 -24.82 39.44
C ILE A 40 -54.08 -24.12 38.11
N VAL A 41 -55.06 -23.60 37.36
CA VAL A 41 -54.82 -22.88 36.11
C VAL A 41 -54.00 -21.61 36.37
N ARG A 42 -54.31 -20.86 37.41
CA ARG A 42 -53.60 -19.64 37.79
C ARG A 42 -52.15 -19.92 38.19
N HIS A 43 -51.90 -21.04 38.87
CA HIS A 43 -50.54 -21.47 39.20
C HIS A 43 -49.72 -21.91 37.99
N ILE A 44 -50.34 -22.60 37.02
CA ILE A 44 -49.68 -22.97 35.77
C ILE A 44 -49.30 -21.72 34.96
N ASP A 45 -50.23 -20.77 34.81
CA ASP A 45 -49.97 -19.50 34.12
C ASP A 45 -48.88 -18.68 34.81
N PHE A 46 -48.88 -18.61 36.13
CA PHE A 46 -47.83 -17.90 36.89
C PHE A 46 -46.45 -18.55 36.72
N THR A 47 -46.41 -19.89 36.77
CA THR A 47 -45.16 -20.64 36.60
C THR A 47 -44.61 -20.49 35.20
N PHE A 48 -45.47 -20.55 34.18
CA PHE A 48 -45.09 -20.39 32.78
C PHE A 48 -44.56 -18.98 32.50
N ASN A 49 -45.29 -17.98 32.91
CA ASN A 49 -44.89 -16.57 32.67
C ASN A 49 -43.61 -16.20 33.43
N ASN A 50 -43.55 -16.47 34.73
CA ASN A 50 -42.40 -16.09 35.54
C ASN A 50 -41.20 -17.02 35.36
N GLY A 51 -41.42 -18.31 35.11
CA GLY A 51 -40.36 -19.29 34.97
C GLY A 51 -39.71 -19.33 33.60
N ILE A 52 -40.45 -19.01 32.53
CA ILE A 52 -39.96 -19.15 31.15
C ILE A 52 -40.00 -17.83 30.38
N VAL A 53 -41.18 -17.19 30.30
CA VAL A 53 -41.38 -16.05 29.38
C VAL A 53 -40.56 -14.84 29.80
N TYR A 54 -40.61 -14.44 31.07
CA TYR A 54 -39.85 -13.25 31.52
C TYR A 54 -38.33 -13.42 31.44
N PRO A 55 -37.71 -14.54 31.88
CA PRO A 55 -36.29 -14.74 31.73
C PRO A 55 -35.81 -14.81 30.28
N LEU A 56 -36.66 -15.38 29.37
CA LEU A 56 -36.39 -15.38 27.93
C LEU A 56 -36.39 -13.96 27.35
N ALA A 57 -37.40 -13.16 27.71
CA ALA A 57 -37.48 -11.77 27.25
C ALA A 57 -36.28 -10.92 27.72
N VAL A 58 -35.91 -11.05 29.00
CA VAL A 58 -34.77 -10.33 29.56
C VAL A 58 -33.45 -10.76 28.91
N SER A 59 -33.29 -12.08 28.69
CA SER A 59 -32.07 -12.59 28.03
C SER A 59 -31.98 -12.16 26.56
N ALA A 60 -33.12 -12.17 25.82
CA ALA A 60 -33.16 -11.67 24.45
C ALA A 60 -32.79 -10.20 24.35
N PHE A 61 -33.30 -9.37 25.27
CA PHE A 61 -32.95 -7.95 25.33
C PHE A 61 -31.49 -7.72 25.69
N ALA A 62 -30.92 -8.46 26.62
CA ALA A 62 -29.51 -8.39 26.96
C ALA A 62 -28.60 -8.79 25.79
N ILE A 63 -28.99 -9.82 25.03
CA ILE A 63 -28.28 -10.24 23.81
C ILE A 63 -28.32 -9.14 22.74
N ALA A 64 -29.49 -8.52 22.53
CA ALA A 64 -29.67 -7.44 21.56
C ALA A 64 -28.77 -6.23 21.87
N ILE A 65 -28.72 -5.80 23.14
CA ILE A 65 -27.83 -4.72 23.60
C ILE A 65 -26.38 -5.09 23.35
N LYS A 66 -25.97 -6.31 23.69
CA LYS A 66 -24.60 -6.78 23.51
C LYS A 66 -24.21 -6.86 22.02
N MET A 67 -25.11 -7.35 21.17
CA MET A 67 -24.88 -7.38 19.71
C MET A 67 -24.76 -5.97 19.14
N SER A 68 -25.63 -5.04 19.52
CA SER A 68 -25.56 -3.64 19.10
C SER A 68 -24.24 -2.97 19.51
N LYS A 69 -23.81 -3.19 20.76
CA LYS A 69 -22.51 -2.69 21.24
C LYS A 69 -21.33 -3.27 20.44
N ASN A 70 -21.34 -4.59 20.20
CA ASN A 70 -20.27 -5.23 19.43
C ASN A 70 -20.24 -4.74 17.98
N PHE A 71 -21.39 -4.59 17.35
CA PHE A 71 -21.50 -4.05 16.00
C PHE A 71 -20.97 -2.62 15.93
N TYR A 72 -21.34 -1.77 16.87
CA TYR A 72 -20.81 -0.40 16.94
C TYR A 72 -19.29 -0.36 17.11
N LEU A 73 -18.74 -1.21 18.01
CA LEU A 73 -17.28 -1.30 18.22
C LEU A 73 -16.53 -1.81 16.98
N GLN A 74 -17.09 -2.81 16.28
CA GLN A 74 -16.51 -3.29 15.02
C GLN A 74 -16.53 -2.22 13.93
N GLN A 75 -17.64 -1.49 13.80
CA GLN A 75 -17.72 -0.40 12.83
C GLN A 75 -16.71 0.70 13.13
N LYS A 76 -16.55 1.08 14.40
CA LYS A 76 -15.54 2.05 14.83
C LYS A 76 -14.12 1.56 14.53
N GLN A 77 -13.82 0.29 14.82
CA GLN A 77 -12.51 -0.30 14.51
C GLN A 77 -12.23 -0.33 13.00
N ASN A 78 -13.21 -0.69 12.18
CA ASN A 78 -13.08 -0.68 10.73
C ASN A 78 -12.81 0.74 10.20
N THR A 79 -13.48 1.76 10.75
CA THR A 79 -13.24 3.16 10.38
C THR A 79 -11.81 3.59 10.76
N VAL A 80 -11.34 3.26 11.96
CA VAL A 80 -9.98 3.58 12.39
C VAL A 80 -8.94 2.87 11.51
N LEU A 81 -9.14 1.60 11.20
CA LEU A 81 -8.25 0.83 10.32
C LEU A 81 -8.23 1.40 8.90
N SER A 82 -9.38 1.83 8.36
CA SER A 82 -9.42 2.48 7.05
C SER A 82 -8.67 3.81 7.02
N LEU A 83 -8.82 4.64 8.06
CA LEU A 83 -8.05 5.88 8.22
C LEU A 83 -6.54 5.63 8.37
N GLN A 84 -6.16 4.60 9.13
CA GLN A 84 -4.74 4.20 9.25
C GLN A 84 -4.18 3.72 7.91
N LYS A 85 -4.96 2.95 7.15
CA LYS A 85 -4.58 2.50 5.80
C LYS A 85 -4.41 3.67 4.84
N ILE A 86 -5.32 4.64 4.86
CA ILE A 86 -5.22 5.88 4.07
C ILE A 86 -3.99 6.67 4.47
N ASN A 87 -3.76 6.89 5.78
CA ASN A 87 -2.58 7.62 6.25
C ASN A 87 -1.26 6.90 5.92
N ALA A 88 -1.21 5.59 6.04
CA ALA A 88 -0.06 4.80 5.62
C ALA A 88 0.17 4.91 4.11
N GLY A 89 -0.90 4.87 3.30
CA GLY A 89 -0.84 5.12 1.86
C GLY A 89 -0.30 6.51 1.53
N VAL A 90 -0.80 7.56 2.19
CA VAL A 90 -0.31 8.93 2.01
C VAL A 90 1.16 9.08 2.43
N GLN A 91 1.59 8.44 3.52
CA GLN A 91 3.00 8.45 3.92
C GLN A 91 3.88 7.68 2.92
N MET A 92 3.39 6.57 2.39
CA MET A 92 4.07 5.80 1.35
C MET A 92 4.20 6.63 0.06
N LEU A 93 3.14 7.34 -0.34
CA LEU A 93 3.15 8.27 -1.48
C LEU A 93 4.15 9.41 -1.29
N LYS A 94 4.21 10.01 -0.09
CA LYS A 94 5.21 11.05 0.23
C LYS A 94 6.65 10.55 0.17
N SER A 95 6.89 9.26 0.42
CA SER A 95 8.22 8.66 0.34
C SER A 95 8.59 8.20 -1.09
N GLN A 96 7.62 8.08 -2.00
CA GLN A 96 7.84 7.63 -3.38
C GLN A 96 8.18 8.79 -4.34
N VAL A 97 7.83 10.02 -4.00
CA VAL A 97 8.16 11.19 -4.82
C VAL A 97 9.30 11.96 -4.13
N HIS A 98 10.44 12.04 -4.79
CA HIS A 98 11.52 12.90 -4.33
C HIS A 98 11.05 14.36 -4.35
N ALA A 99 10.90 14.95 -3.17
CA ALA A 99 10.56 16.37 -3.03
C ALA A 99 11.52 17.26 -3.83
N ARG A 100 12.79 16.87 -3.88
CA ARG A 100 13.82 17.54 -4.65
C ARG A 100 13.53 17.57 -6.15
N PHE A 101 13.15 16.42 -6.74
CA PHE A 101 12.75 16.35 -8.14
C PHE A 101 11.57 17.30 -8.45
N LEU A 102 10.53 17.29 -7.61
CA LEU A 102 9.39 18.19 -7.78
C LEU A 102 9.81 19.67 -7.72
N PHE A 103 10.60 20.03 -6.71
CA PHE A 103 11.06 21.41 -6.59
C PHE A 103 11.98 21.81 -7.74
N HIS A 104 12.86 20.91 -8.19
CA HIS A 104 13.73 21.15 -9.34
C HIS A 104 12.92 21.35 -10.63
N SER A 105 11.98 20.45 -10.92
CA SER A 105 11.09 20.55 -12.09
C SER A 105 10.25 21.83 -12.08
N LEU A 106 9.63 22.17 -10.94
CA LEU A 106 8.84 23.41 -10.80
C LEU A 106 9.70 24.65 -10.96
N LYS A 107 10.90 24.65 -10.41
CA LYS A 107 11.84 25.75 -10.56
C LYS A 107 12.25 25.93 -12.03
N THR A 108 12.57 24.85 -12.73
CA THR A 108 12.94 24.91 -14.16
C THR A 108 11.77 25.42 -15.02
N ILE A 109 10.53 24.98 -14.74
CA ILE A 109 9.33 25.52 -15.39
C ILE A 109 9.18 27.03 -15.15
N HIS A 110 9.37 27.45 -13.90
CA HIS A 110 9.32 28.87 -13.52
C HIS A 110 10.39 29.71 -14.24
N ASP A 111 11.63 29.22 -14.28
CA ASP A 111 12.76 29.91 -14.90
C ASP A 111 12.58 30.01 -16.44
N ASP A 112 12.05 28.96 -17.08
CA ASP A 112 11.68 28.99 -18.51
C ASP A 112 10.57 30.02 -18.79
N LEU A 113 9.55 30.10 -17.92
CA LEU A 113 8.46 31.09 -18.04
C LEU A 113 8.99 32.53 -17.91
N LEU A 114 9.88 32.80 -16.96
CA LEU A 114 10.45 34.12 -16.75
C LEU A 114 11.35 34.55 -17.90
N SER A 115 12.05 33.62 -18.53
CA SER A 115 12.90 33.88 -19.69
C SER A 115 12.14 33.99 -21.03
N GLY A 116 10.81 33.84 -21.01
CA GLY A 116 9.98 33.82 -22.21
C GLY A 116 10.13 32.54 -23.05
N GLY A 117 10.62 31.46 -22.42
CA GLY A 117 10.76 30.13 -23.02
C GLY A 117 9.42 29.52 -23.39
N ARG A 118 9.43 28.60 -24.33
CA ARG A 118 8.23 27.92 -24.84
C ARG A 118 8.09 26.47 -24.39
N LYS A 119 9.01 26.01 -23.52
CA LYS A 119 9.05 24.59 -23.09
C LYS A 119 8.18 24.32 -21.87
N SER A 120 7.84 25.35 -21.09
CA SER A 120 7.08 25.22 -19.84
C SER A 120 5.75 24.47 -19.95
N PRO A 121 4.91 24.66 -21.00
CA PRO A 121 3.67 23.90 -21.14
C PRO A 121 3.90 22.38 -21.29
N GLU A 122 4.92 22.00 -22.08
CA GLU A 122 5.29 20.61 -22.28
C GLU A 122 5.83 20.00 -20.99
N MET A 123 6.71 20.71 -20.27
CA MET A 123 7.25 20.27 -18.99
C MET A 123 6.14 20.07 -17.95
N LEU A 124 5.16 20.99 -17.89
CA LEU A 124 4.05 20.90 -16.97
C LEU A 124 3.16 19.68 -17.26
N LEU A 125 2.91 19.42 -18.55
CA LEU A 125 2.14 18.25 -18.98
C LEU A 125 2.84 16.95 -18.57
N ARG A 126 4.13 16.80 -18.88
CA ARG A 126 4.93 15.62 -18.52
C ARG A 126 5.00 15.42 -17.01
N LEU A 127 5.19 16.50 -16.25
CA LEU A 127 5.17 16.44 -14.77
C LEU A 127 3.81 16.00 -14.25
N SER A 128 2.71 16.50 -14.82
CA SER A 128 1.36 16.11 -14.43
C SER A 128 1.07 14.63 -14.72
N GLU A 129 1.49 14.12 -15.89
CA GLU A 129 1.36 12.70 -16.24
C GLU A 129 2.13 11.80 -15.28
N LEU A 130 3.38 12.18 -14.96
CA LEU A 130 4.22 11.44 -14.03
C LEU A 130 3.63 11.41 -12.61
N LEU A 131 3.14 12.55 -12.12
CA LEU A 131 2.49 12.64 -10.82
C LEU A 131 1.18 11.85 -10.77
N SER A 132 0.37 11.94 -11.81
CA SER A 132 -0.87 11.17 -11.93
C SER A 132 -0.58 9.67 -11.83
N TYR A 133 0.44 9.20 -12.51
CA TYR A 133 0.84 7.82 -12.45
C TYR A 133 1.29 7.40 -11.05
N ILE A 134 2.19 8.16 -10.43
CA ILE A 134 2.69 7.88 -9.07
C ILE A 134 1.54 7.80 -8.06
N LEU A 135 0.51 8.63 -8.23
CA LEU A 135 -0.61 8.71 -7.31
C LEU A 135 -1.67 7.61 -7.47
N TYR A 136 -1.90 7.15 -8.71
CA TYR A 136 -3.08 6.32 -9.00
C TYR A 136 -2.77 4.90 -9.46
N GLU A 137 -1.55 4.61 -9.98
CA GLU A 137 -1.25 3.30 -10.57
C GLU A 137 -0.22 2.46 -9.79
N SER A 138 0.21 2.89 -8.61
CA SER A 138 1.34 2.29 -7.88
C SER A 138 1.03 0.98 -7.11
N ASP A 139 -0.21 0.51 -7.08
CA ASP A 139 -0.63 -0.58 -6.17
C ASP A 139 -0.62 -1.99 -6.79
N LYS A 140 -0.41 -2.15 -8.10
CA LYS A 140 -0.51 -3.44 -8.80
C LYS A 140 0.64 -3.63 -9.77
N MET A 141 1.02 -4.90 -10.01
CA MET A 141 1.93 -5.25 -11.11
C MET A 141 1.43 -4.60 -12.41
N MET A 142 2.35 -4.04 -13.18
CA MET A 142 2.04 -3.27 -14.36
C MET A 142 2.82 -3.74 -15.58
N PRO A 143 2.37 -3.47 -16.81
CA PRO A 143 3.14 -3.72 -18.01
C PRO A 143 4.49 -2.99 -17.98
N LEU A 144 5.56 -3.71 -18.32
CA LEU A 144 6.91 -3.15 -18.38
C LEU A 144 6.98 -1.91 -19.29
N GLU A 145 6.19 -1.89 -20.36
CA GLU A 145 6.08 -0.73 -21.28
C GLU A 145 5.67 0.56 -20.57
N LYS A 146 4.73 0.48 -19.63
CA LYS A 146 4.30 1.65 -18.85
C LYS A 146 5.41 2.16 -17.93
N GLU A 147 6.12 1.27 -17.25
CA GLU A 147 7.24 1.65 -16.39
C GLU A 147 8.37 2.30 -17.20
N LEU A 148 8.65 1.77 -18.40
CA LEU A 148 9.62 2.35 -19.32
C LEU A 148 9.18 3.72 -19.86
N PHE A 149 7.89 3.87 -20.17
CA PHE A 149 7.32 5.15 -20.60
C PHE A 149 7.51 6.23 -19.52
N LEU A 150 7.26 5.89 -18.26
CA LEU A 150 7.48 6.80 -17.13
C LEU A 150 8.94 7.18 -16.96
N LEU A 151 9.82 6.20 -17.00
CA LEU A 151 11.26 6.43 -16.91
C LEU A 151 11.73 7.38 -18.01
N ILE A 152 11.25 7.19 -19.24
CA ILE A 152 11.63 8.05 -20.36
C ILE A 152 11.07 9.46 -20.19
N ASN A 153 9.81 9.61 -19.77
CA ASN A 153 9.22 10.92 -19.46
C ASN A 153 10.00 11.67 -18.38
N TYR A 154 10.44 10.95 -17.34
CA TYR A 154 11.29 11.51 -16.31
C TYR A 154 12.65 12.00 -16.87
N ILE A 155 13.34 11.15 -17.65
CA ILE A 155 14.63 11.49 -18.27
C ILE A 155 14.52 12.66 -19.24
N ASP A 156 13.42 12.71 -20.03
CA ASP A 156 13.15 13.82 -20.95
C ASP A 156 12.93 15.14 -20.19
N LEU A 157 12.25 15.09 -19.05
CA LEU A 157 12.05 16.25 -18.20
C LEU A 157 13.38 16.76 -17.63
N GLU A 158 14.23 15.86 -17.15
CA GLU A 158 15.57 16.19 -16.70
C GLU A 158 16.41 16.77 -17.85
N LYS A 159 16.31 16.20 -19.06
CA LYS A 159 17.02 16.72 -20.25
C LYS A 159 16.64 18.15 -20.58
N ILE A 160 15.35 18.50 -20.47
CA ILE A 160 14.89 19.88 -20.69
C ILE A 160 15.53 20.82 -19.66
N SER A 161 15.62 20.36 -18.41
CA SER A 161 16.23 21.10 -17.30
C SER A 161 17.73 21.33 -17.47
N TRP A 162 18.44 20.29 -17.90
CA TRP A 162 19.90 20.35 -18.13
C TRP A 162 20.30 21.01 -19.45
N GLY A 163 19.39 21.08 -20.42
CA GLY A 163 19.65 21.64 -21.75
C GLY A 163 20.74 20.88 -22.51
N ASP A 164 21.67 21.63 -23.08
CA ASP A 164 22.77 21.08 -23.91
C ASP A 164 23.88 20.40 -23.06
N GLN A 165 23.85 20.58 -21.76
CA GLN A 165 24.83 19.94 -20.85
C GLN A 165 24.63 18.44 -20.72
N LEU A 166 23.40 17.93 -20.94
CA LEU A 166 23.08 16.50 -20.86
C LEU A 166 22.95 15.88 -22.24
N ILE A 167 23.84 14.97 -22.58
CA ILE A 167 23.81 14.18 -23.82
C ILE A 167 23.32 12.77 -23.47
N ILE A 168 22.21 12.38 -24.07
CA ILE A 168 21.58 11.08 -23.80
C ILE A 168 21.79 10.14 -24.99
N ASN A 169 22.40 9.00 -24.70
CA ASN A 169 22.55 7.88 -25.63
C ASN A 169 21.63 6.74 -25.15
N ASN A 170 20.63 6.39 -25.94
CA ASN A 170 19.64 5.40 -25.58
C ASN A 170 19.70 4.22 -26.53
N THR A 171 19.92 3.02 -25.99
CA THR A 171 19.87 1.75 -26.72
C THR A 171 18.65 0.98 -26.25
N LYS A 172 17.73 0.70 -27.18
CA LYS A 172 16.51 -0.06 -26.94
C LYS A 172 16.50 -1.32 -27.80
N CYS A 173 16.45 -2.48 -27.20
CA CYS A 173 16.20 -3.75 -27.87
C CYS A 173 15.20 -4.54 -26.99
N LEU A 174 13.90 -4.20 -27.11
CA LEU A 174 12.86 -4.68 -26.19
C LEU A 174 11.74 -5.36 -26.92
N ASP A 175 11.55 -6.63 -26.59
CA ASP A 175 10.27 -7.30 -26.77
C ASP A 175 9.60 -7.38 -25.38
N THR A 176 8.77 -6.37 -25.10
CA THR A 176 8.16 -6.17 -23.77
C THR A 176 6.75 -6.76 -23.68
N GLU A 177 6.24 -7.34 -24.76
CA GLU A 177 4.87 -7.81 -24.85
C GLU A 177 4.53 -8.81 -23.74
N GLY A 178 3.50 -8.49 -22.94
CA GLY A 178 3.02 -9.34 -21.84
C GLY A 178 3.95 -9.41 -20.62
N GLN A 179 5.02 -8.64 -20.55
CA GLN A 179 5.91 -8.61 -19.38
C GLN A 179 5.37 -7.65 -18.32
N MET A 180 5.34 -8.14 -17.08
CA MET A 180 4.84 -7.37 -15.93
C MET A 180 5.97 -7.09 -14.96
N ILE A 181 5.98 -5.87 -14.39
CA ILE A 181 6.96 -5.41 -13.41
C ILE A 181 6.25 -4.76 -12.21
N GLU A 182 6.90 -4.74 -11.07
CA GLU A 182 6.46 -3.93 -9.93
C GLU A 182 6.58 -2.44 -10.27
N PRO A 183 5.54 -1.63 -10.02
CA PRO A 183 5.54 -0.20 -10.36
C PRO A 183 6.61 0.58 -9.59
N LEU A 184 7.09 1.66 -10.18
CA LEU A 184 8.08 2.58 -9.59
C LEU A 184 9.35 1.86 -9.10
N LEU A 185 9.87 0.93 -9.90
CA LEU A 185 11.12 0.24 -9.63
C LEU A 185 12.30 0.90 -10.34
N LEU A 186 12.10 1.38 -11.58
CA LEU A 186 13.15 1.97 -12.41
C LEU A 186 13.36 3.44 -12.11
N LEU A 187 12.29 4.17 -11.79
CA LEU A 187 12.35 5.60 -11.53
C LEU A 187 13.34 5.97 -10.40
N PRO A 188 13.33 5.33 -9.21
CA PRO A 188 14.28 5.64 -8.15
C PRO A 188 15.76 5.36 -8.53
N LEU A 189 15.99 4.42 -9.46
CA LEU A 189 17.35 4.15 -9.96
C LEU A 189 17.86 5.30 -10.84
N ALA A 190 16.98 5.87 -11.65
CA ALA A 190 17.30 7.06 -12.44
C ALA A 190 17.49 8.30 -11.54
N GLU A 191 16.58 8.51 -10.58
CA GLU A 191 16.69 9.60 -9.60
C GLU A 191 18.02 9.55 -8.85
N TYR A 192 18.45 8.36 -8.42
CA TYR A 192 19.76 8.18 -7.78
C TYR A 192 20.91 8.65 -8.67
N ILE A 193 20.87 8.38 -9.97
CA ILE A 193 21.89 8.83 -10.92
C ILE A 193 21.86 10.36 -11.05
N PHE A 194 20.69 10.97 -11.27
CA PHE A 194 20.59 12.42 -11.42
C PHE A 194 20.97 13.18 -10.15
N ASP A 195 20.62 12.66 -8.98
CA ASP A 195 21.04 13.22 -7.69
C ASP A 195 22.56 13.27 -7.52
N ASN A 196 23.25 12.27 -8.04
CA ASN A 196 24.71 12.21 -7.97
C ASN A 196 25.38 13.12 -9.00
N ILE A 197 24.76 13.35 -10.17
CA ILE A 197 25.24 14.31 -11.16
C ILE A 197 25.15 15.74 -10.61
N ASP A 198 24.00 16.12 -10.08
CA ASP A 198 23.69 17.45 -9.57
C ASP A 198 24.70 17.94 -8.50
N LYS A 199 25.23 17.02 -7.70
CA LYS A 199 26.20 17.32 -6.64
C LYS A 199 27.57 17.73 -7.18
N GLN A 200 27.86 17.47 -8.45
CA GLN A 200 29.24 17.58 -8.99
C GLN A 200 29.51 18.80 -9.88
N ARG A 201 28.50 19.63 -10.24
CA ARG A 201 28.62 20.82 -11.09
C ARG A 201 29.48 20.57 -12.33
N LEU A 202 29.01 19.75 -13.24
CA LEU A 202 29.73 19.32 -14.44
C LEU A 202 29.37 20.21 -15.64
N ASP A 203 30.36 20.46 -16.50
CA ASP A 203 30.13 21.22 -17.72
C ASP A 203 29.38 20.41 -18.78
N GLN A 204 29.62 19.10 -18.86
CA GLN A 204 28.99 18.21 -19.82
C GLN A 204 28.87 16.79 -19.25
N VAL A 205 27.68 16.18 -19.38
CA VAL A 205 27.36 14.87 -18.83
C VAL A 205 26.84 13.96 -19.94
N PHE A 206 27.36 12.76 -20.02
CA PHE A 206 26.89 11.72 -20.95
C PHE A 206 26.09 10.66 -20.18
N LEU A 207 24.81 10.56 -20.46
CA LEU A 207 23.94 9.54 -19.93
C LEU A 207 23.74 8.42 -20.97
N HIS A 208 24.15 7.21 -20.61
CA HIS A 208 23.92 6.02 -21.41
C HIS A 208 22.82 5.19 -20.77
N LEU A 209 21.75 4.97 -21.50
CA LEU A 209 20.62 4.15 -21.09
C LEU A 209 20.55 2.92 -21.99
N ASP A 210 20.75 1.73 -21.42
CA ASP A 210 20.63 0.46 -22.11
C ASP A 210 19.49 -0.37 -21.52
N MET A 211 18.55 -0.73 -22.37
CA MET A 211 17.36 -1.48 -22.00
C MET A 211 17.18 -2.64 -22.98
N GLN A 212 17.35 -3.86 -22.50
CA GLN A 212 17.27 -5.07 -23.30
C GLN A 212 16.38 -6.09 -22.64
N MET A 213 15.57 -6.78 -23.44
CA MET A 213 14.86 -7.97 -23.02
C MET A 213 15.43 -9.19 -23.75
N LYS A 214 15.95 -10.16 -23.00
CA LYS A 214 16.43 -11.43 -23.55
C LYS A 214 15.70 -12.59 -22.90
N LYS A 215 14.87 -13.29 -23.64
CA LYS A 215 13.97 -14.34 -23.13
C LYS A 215 13.00 -13.77 -22.09
N LYS A 216 13.23 -14.01 -20.79
CA LYS A 216 12.43 -13.48 -19.67
C LYS A 216 13.25 -12.61 -18.73
N ILE A 217 14.47 -12.26 -19.12
CA ILE A 217 15.38 -11.45 -18.31
C ILE A 217 15.40 -10.06 -18.89
N PHE A 218 14.91 -9.11 -18.09
CA PHE A 218 15.01 -7.69 -18.35
C PHE A 218 16.36 -7.20 -17.83
N HIS A 219 17.16 -6.66 -18.75
CA HIS A 219 18.43 -5.98 -18.47
C HIS A 219 18.22 -4.49 -18.59
N PHE A 220 18.42 -3.78 -17.49
CA PHE A 220 18.38 -2.34 -17.40
C PHE A 220 19.74 -1.85 -16.92
N GLN A 221 20.35 -0.91 -17.64
CA GLN A 221 21.55 -0.23 -17.23
C GLN A 221 21.43 1.26 -17.50
N ILE A 222 21.71 2.06 -16.48
CA ILE A 222 21.88 3.49 -16.60
C ILE A 222 23.30 3.84 -16.14
N ARG A 223 24.04 4.52 -17.00
CA ARG A 223 25.44 4.91 -16.76
C ARG A 223 25.61 6.39 -17.06
N VAL A 224 26.32 7.05 -16.19
CA VAL A 224 26.80 8.43 -16.38
C VAL A 224 28.29 8.43 -16.53
N SER A 225 28.78 9.18 -17.52
CA SER A 225 30.22 9.46 -17.74
C SER A 225 30.44 10.94 -17.99
N GLY A 226 31.70 11.37 -17.94
CA GLY A 226 32.09 12.77 -18.03
C GLY A 226 32.28 13.45 -16.67
N LEU A 227 32.32 12.66 -15.61
CA LEU A 227 32.56 13.14 -14.25
C LEU A 227 34.02 13.49 -14.10
N SER A 228 34.34 14.79 -14.04
CA SER A 228 35.71 15.27 -13.73
C SER A 228 36.07 14.99 -12.28
N ALA A 229 37.06 14.13 -12.08
CA ALA A 229 37.77 13.86 -10.83
C ALA A 229 36.97 13.23 -9.68
N LYS A 230 37.61 12.25 -9.03
CA LYS A 230 37.21 11.49 -7.84
C LYS A 230 36.10 12.17 -7.01
N PRO A 231 34.94 11.60 -6.85
CA PRO A 231 34.08 12.00 -5.76
C PRO A 231 34.82 11.76 -4.45
N SER A 232 35.10 12.83 -3.72
CA SER A 232 35.84 12.82 -2.43
C SER A 232 35.08 12.15 -1.28
N GLY A 233 33.95 11.50 -1.57
CA GLY A 233 33.17 10.62 -0.71
C GLY A 233 32.55 9.55 -1.59
N GLY A 234 32.71 8.29 -1.21
CA GLY A 234 32.05 7.19 -1.90
C GLY A 234 30.58 7.52 -2.06
N PHE A 235 29.98 7.07 -3.18
CA PHE A 235 28.54 7.19 -3.37
C PHE A 235 27.82 6.53 -2.18
N GLU A 236 27.29 7.36 -1.29
CA GLU A 236 26.50 6.88 -0.17
C GLU A 236 25.27 6.16 -0.75
N ILE A 237 25.04 4.94 -0.29
CA ILE A 237 23.82 4.21 -0.61
C ILE A 237 22.66 5.03 -0.03
N ASP A 238 21.95 5.72 -0.90
CA ASP A 238 20.82 6.54 -0.52
C ASP A 238 19.67 5.66 0.04
N VAL A 239 18.87 6.24 0.93
CA VAL A 239 17.70 5.59 1.54
C VAL A 239 16.74 5.03 0.47
N HIS A 240 16.64 5.71 -0.68
CA HIS A 240 15.79 5.29 -1.80
C HIS A 240 16.31 4.01 -2.46
N LEU A 241 17.59 3.91 -2.64
CA LEU A 241 18.21 2.70 -3.19
C LEU A 241 18.03 1.50 -2.26
N LEU A 242 18.11 1.71 -0.94
CA LEU A 242 17.81 0.70 0.06
C LEU A 242 16.35 0.24 0.00
N GLN A 243 15.42 1.15 -0.30
CA GLN A 243 14.00 0.79 -0.49
C GLN A 243 13.82 -0.08 -1.74
N VAL A 244 14.46 0.28 -2.86
CA VAL A 244 14.45 -0.54 -4.08
C VAL A 244 15.01 -1.93 -3.80
N GLN A 245 16.13 -2.04 -3.10
CA GLN A 245 16.71 -3.33 -2.72
C GLN A 245 15.75 -4.17 -1.87
N LYS A 246 15.10 -3.58 -0.86
CA LYS A 246 14.11 -4.28 -0.03
C LYS A 246 12.93 -4.77 -0.86
N ARG A 247 12.42 -3.98 -1.79
CA ARG A 247 11.33 -4.34 -2.69
C ARG A 247 11.74 -5.48 -3.62
N LEU A 248 12.92 -5.40 -4.22
CA LEU A 248 13.47 -6.46 -5.07
C LEU A 248 13.62 -7.78 -4.29
N HIS A 249 14.10 -7.74 -3.05
CA HIS A 249 14.22 -8.93 -2.21
C HIS A 249 12.85 -9.53 -1.85
N ALA A 250 11.83 -8.69 -1.63
CA ALA A 250 10.50 -9.14 -1.25
C ALA A 250 9.73 -9.75 -2.43
N GLN A 251 9.77 -9.10 -3.61
CA GLN A 251 8.96 -9.49 -4.76
C GLN A 251 9.69 -10.41 -5.76
N TYR A 252 11.02 -10.30 -5.84
CA TYR A 252 11.86 -11.02 -6.81
C TYR A 252 12.96 -11.82 -6.14
N ALA A 253 12.65 -12.50 -5.04
CA ALA A 253 13.62 -13.31 -4.29
C ALA A 253 14.33 -14.33 -5.22
N GLY A 254 15.64 -14.25 -5.34
CA GLY A 254 16.46 -15.12 -6.19
C GLY A 254 16.31 -14.88 -7.71
N LYS A 255 15.54 -13.86 -8.14
CA LYS A 255 15.23 -13.56 -9.55
C LYS A 255 15.69 -12.16 -9.96
N HIS A 256 16.52 -11.51 -9.15
CA HIS A 256 17.05 -10.19 -9.42
C HIS A 256 18.54 -10.10 -9.07
N GLN A 257 19.22 -9.20 -9.76
CA GLN A 257 20.56 -8.77 -9.41
C GLN A 257 20.63 -7.25 -9.61
N LEU A 258 20.96 -6.51 -8.57
CA LEU A 258 21.19 -5.07 -8.61
C LEU A 258 22.65 -4.81 -8.30
N ALA A 259 23.36 -4.16 -9.21
CA ALA A 259 24.76 -3.79 -9.07
C ALA A 259 24.93 -2.29 -9.30
N ILE A 260 25.70 -1.65 -8.41
CA ILE A 260 26.12 -0.27 -8.57
C ILE A 260 27.64 -0.29 -8.68
N THR A 261 28.15 0.24 -9.76
CA THR A 261 29.59 0.29 -10.01
C THR A 261 30.05 1.72 -10.19
N ASN A 262 31.08 2.07 -9.43
CA ASN A 262 31.76 3.35 -9.52
C ASN A 262 33.02 3.15 -10.34
N ALA A 263 33.05 3.71 -11.53
CA ALA A 263 34.23 3.76 -12.38
C ALA A 263 34.94 5.12 -12.22
N HIS A 264 36.20 5.20 -12.70
CA HIS A 264 37.00 6.43 -12.61
C HIS A 264 36.38 7.63 -13.34
N ASP A 265 35.53 7.38 -14.33
CA ASP A 265 34.89 8.35 -15.21
C ASP A 265 33.38 8.46 -15.03
N GLY A 266 32.79 7.67 -14.10
CA GLY A 266 31.35 7.69 -13.93
C GLY A 266 30.77 6.65 -12.97
N VAL A 267 29.45 6.64 -12.92
CA VAL A 267 28.64 5.71 -12.12
C VAL A 267 27.71 4.92 -13.01
N SER A 268 27.55 3.65 -12.74
CA SER A 268 26.51 2.87 -13.39
C SER A 268 25.68 2.08 -12.39
N VAL A 269 24.37 2.02 -12.67
CA VAL A 269 23.40 1.17 -11.99
C VAL A 269 22.92 0.13 -13.00
N THR A 270 23.06 -1.14 -12.66
CA THR A 270 22.64 -2.27 -13.50
C THR A 270 21.64 -3.10 -12.72
N LEU A 271 20.46 -3.33 -13.31
CA LEU A 271 19.44 -4.21 -12.80
C LEU A 271 19.18 -5.36 -13.81
N LEU A 272 19.35 -6.58 -13.34
CA LEU A 272 18.89 -7.77 -14.03
C LEU A 272 17.66 -8.29 -13.30
N LEU A 273 16.58 -8.52 -14.02
CA LEU A 273 15.30 -8.91 -13.44
C LEU A 273 14.66 -10.01 -14.28
N GLU A 274 14.34 -11.13 -13.67
CA GLU A 274 13.51 -12.17 -14.31
C GLU A 274 12.04 -11.75 -14.20
N THR A 275 11.46 -11.33 -15.33
CA THR A 275 10.06 -10.93 -15.40
C THR A 275 9.17 -12.16 -15.61
N GLY A 276 8.05 -12.26 -14.87
CA GLY A 276 7.05 -13.30 -15.05
C GLY A 276 6.07 -12.90 -16.16
N SER A 277 5.75 -13.81 -17.09
CA SER A 277 4.57 -13.66 -17.92
C SER A 277 3.32 -13.75 -17.04
N SER A 278 2.44 -12.74 -17.09
CA SER A 278 1.09 -12.66 -16.51
C SER A 278 0.81 -13.64 -15.37
N PHE A 279 0.82 -13.17 -14.13
CA PHE A 279 0.11 -13.84 -13.03
C PHE A 279 -1.37 -13.90 -13.41
N HIS A 280 -1.87 -15.08 -13.76
CA HIS A 280 -3.29 -15.34 -13.71
C HIS A 280 -3.72 -15.19 -12.25
N LEU A 281 -4.41 -14.10 -11.97
CA LEU A 281 -5.20 -13.93 -10.76
C LEU A 281 -6.32 -14.98 -10.79
N HIS A 282 -6.21 -15.97 -9.93
CA HIS A 282 -7.34 -16.79 -9.51
C HIS A 282 -8.07 -16.08 -8.36
#